data_43c3c70569f6483c29982a0b4aa3316c
#
_entry.id   43c3c70569f6483c29982a0b4aa3316c
#
_cell.length_a   1.000
_cell.length_b   1.000
_cell.length_c   1.000
_cell.angle_alpha   90.00
_cell.angle_beta   90.00
_cell.angle_gamma   90.00
#
_symmetry.space_group_name_H-M   'P 1'
#
loop_
_entity.id
_entity.type
_entity.pdbx_description
1 polymer ?
#
loop_
_entity_poly.entity_id
_entity_poly.type
_entity_poly.pdbx_seq_one_letter_code
_entity_poly.pdbx_strand_id
1 'polypeptide(L)'
;MPDTEICALGLVGDDDSGRYALSVMEDEGVNTSLVGKKGATSFTYVMSDKISRERTFFQYRGANAHFSEDSFNWDDIDCDLIHIAYILLLDELDKEDREYGTKMARLLAHAKERGIKTSIDVVSETGERFGRLVPPALRYTDYCIINEIEASRSTGIQLRAEDGALIYENVKKVLSKLFELGVSEWAVIHSPEGGFGMDKDGDYA
;
A
#
# COMPACT_ATOMS: atom_id res chain seq x y z
N MET A 1 -15.10 13.16 -5.86
CA MET A 1 -14.63 14.50 -5.45
C MET A 1 -14.51 15.30 -6.73
N PRO A 2 -15.28 16.37 -6.93
CA PRO A 2 -15.39 17.03 -8.23
C PRO A 2 -14.14 17.78 -8.69
N ASP A 3 -13.15 17.98 -7.82
CA ASP A 3 -11.95 18.77 -8.11
C ASP A 3 -10.63 17.98 -7.89
N THR A 4 -10.70 16.65 -7.92
CA THR A 4 -9.51 15.79 -7.72
C THR A 4 -9.13 15.15 -9.05
N GLU A 5 -7.94 15.46 -9.55
CA GLU A 5 -7.32 14.73 -10.65
C GLU A 5 -6.64 13.45 -10.13
N ILE A 6 -6.86 12.35 -10.81
CA ILE A 6 -6.25 11.07 -10.48
C ILE A 6 -5.32 10.67 -11.61
N CYS A 7 -4.07 10.41 -11.28
CA CYS A 7 -3.07 9.90 -12.21
C CYS A 7 -2.58 8.51 -11.78
N ALA A 8 -2.58 7.57 -12.71
CA ALA A 8 -2.02 6.25 -12.48
C ALA A 8 -0.51 6.25 -12.76
N LEU A 9 0.26 5.74 -11.81
CA LEU A 9 1.70 5.52 -11.93
C LEU A 9 1.99 4.03 -11.79
N GLY A 10 2.60 3.40 -12.78
CA GLY A 10 2.84 1.98 -12.73
C GLY A 10 3.35 1.36 -14.03
N LEU A 11 3.28 0.05 -14.13
CA LEU A 11 3.66 -0.70 -15.32
C LEU A 11 2.57 -1.69 -15.71
N VAL A 12 2.32 -1.79 -17.02
CA VAL A 12 1.52 -2.87 -17.63
C VAL A 12 2.33 -3.60 -18.69
N GLY A 13 1.86 -4.73 -19.16
CA GLY A 13 2.42 -5.41 -20.32
C GLY A 13 1.97 -4.75 -21.64
N ASP A 14 2.72 -4.98 -22.72
CA ASP A 14 2.25 -4.64 -24.07
C ASP A 14 1.37 -5.77 -24.63
N ASP A 15 0.32 -6.11 -23.91
CA ASP A 15 -0.61 -7.20 -24.19
C ASP A 15 -2.07 -6.72 -24.11
N ASP A 16 -3.03 -7.61 -24.44
CA ASP A 16 -4.44 -7.27 -24.41
C ASP A 16 -4.94 -6.88 -23.01
N SER A 17 -4.41 -7.53 -21.97
CA SER A 17 -4.77 -7.21 -20.59
C SER A 17 -4.29 -5.82 -20.19
N GLY A 18 -3.08 -5.42 -20.61
CA GLY A 18 -2.55 -4.08 -20.36
C GLY A 18 -3.35 -3.01 -21.10
N ARG A 19 -3.67 -3.23 -22.37
CA ARG A 19 -4.55 -2.33 -23.15
C ARG A 19 -5.92 -2.17 -22.52
N TYR A 20 -6.53 -3.29 -22.08
CA TYR A 20 -7.82 -3.27 -21.42
C TYR A 20 -7.75 -2.50 -20.08
N ALA A 21 -6.73 -2.75 -19.24
CA ALA A 21 -6.57 -2.05 -17.97
C ALA A 21 -6.45 -0.52 -18.17
N LEU A 22 -5.66 -0.09 -19.16
CA LEU A 22 -5.52 1.34 -19.48
C LEU A 22 -6.83 1.94 -19.96
N SER A 23 -7.54 1.28 -20.89
CA SER A 23 -8.82 1.79 -21.40
C SER A 23 -9.87 1.96 -20.30
N VAL A 24 -9.96 1.02 -19.37
CA VAL A 24 -10.91 1.12 -18.24
C VAL A 24 -10.58 2.29 -17.32
N MET A 25 -9.29 2.51 -17.03
CA MET A 25 -8.88 3.65 -16.22
C MET A 25 -9.17 4.98 -16.92
N GLU A 26 -8.90 5.07 -18.23
CA GLU A 26 -9.16 6.27 -19.04
C GLU A 26 -10.67 6.56 -19.16
N ASP A 27 -11.49 5.53 -19.33
CA ASP A 27 -12.96 5.65 -19.35
C ASP A 27 -13.53 6.19 -18.02
N GLU A 28 -12.86 5.92 -16.89
CA GLU A 28 -13.19 6.45 -15.56
C GLU A 28 -12.52 7.81 -15.27
N GLY A 29 -11.82 8.40 -16.25
CA GLY A 29 -11.20 9.72 -16.14
C GLY A 29 -9.84 9.74 -15.44
N VAL A 30 -9.20 8.59 -15.27
CA VAL A 30 -7.84 8.49 -14.70
C VAL A 30 -6.81 8.82 -15.78
N ASN A 31 -5.89 9.72 -15.48
CA ASN A 31 -4.75 10.01 -16.34
C ASN A 31 -3.75 8.84 -16.31
N THR A 32 -3.52 8.18 -17.43
CA THR A 32 -2.62 7.02 -17.55
C THR A 32 -1.26 7.35 -18.19
N SER A 33 -0.95 8.63 -18.39
CA SER A 33 0.28 9.07 -19.10
C SER A 33 1.58 8.62 -18.45
N LEU A 34 1.56 8.32 -17.14
CA LEU A 34 2.69 7.82 -16.36
C LEU A 34 2.72 6.29 -16.22
N VAL A 35 1.85 5.58 -16.93
CA VAL A 35 1.88 4.10 -16.94
C VAL A 35 2.80 3.63 -18.07
N GLY A 36 3.93 3.06 -17.68
CA GLY A 36 4.88 2.46 -18.61
C GLY A 36 4.50 1.04 -19.04
N LYS A 37 5.23 0.51 -20.02
CA LYS A 37 5.03 -0.86 -20.54
C LYS A 37 6.28 -1.71 -20.32
N LYS A 38 6.11 -2.89 -19.69
CA LYS A 38 7.21 -3.84 -19.47
C LYS A 38 6.71 -5.27 -19.25
N GLY A 39 7.22 -6.20 -20.04
CA GLY A 39 6.88 -7.63 -19.88
C GLY A 39 5.41 -7.94 -20.14
N ALA A 40 4.81 -8.77 -19.32
CA ALA A 40 3.40 -9.14 -19.37
C ALA A 40 2.62 -8.49 -18.22
N THR A 41 1.36 -8.15 -18.45
CA THR A 41 0.49 -7.52 -17.45
C THR A 41 0.31 -8.42 -16.23
N SER A 42 0.39 -7.83 -15.05
CA SER A 42 0.13 -8.49 -13.77
C SER A 42 -1.34 -8.85 -13.65
N PHE A 43 -1.65 -9.98 -13.02
CA PHE A 43 -3.04 -10.37 -12.77
C PHE A 43 -3.16 -11.21 -11.50
N THR A 44 -4.37 -11.30 -10.98
CA THR A 44 -4.70 -12.15 -9.85
C THR A 44 -5.98 -12.92 -10.13
N TYR A 45 -5.92 -14.25 -10.01
CA TYR A 45 -7.12 -15.08 -9.93
C TYR A 45 -7.56 -15.17 -8.48
N VAL A 46 -8.81 -14.79 -8.22
CA VAL A 46 -9.40 -14.85 -6.88
C VAL A 46 -10.44 -15.97 -6.88
N MET A 47 -10.18 -17.01 -6.10
CA MET A 47 -11.11 -18.09 -5.84
C MET A 47 -11.81 -17.84 -4.51
N SER A 48 -13.14 -17.74 -4.54
CA SER A 48 -13.94 -17.51 -3.34
C SER A 48 -14.78 -18.75 -3.03
N ASP A 49 -14.67 -19.24 -1.80
CA ASP A 49 -15.56 -20.29 -1.29
C ASP A 49 -16.93 -19.71 -0.95
N LYS A 50 -18.00 -20.37 -1.41
CA LYS A 50 -19.38 -19.87 -1.22
C LYS A 50 -19.88 -20.04 0.22
N ILE A 51 -19.32 -20.97 0.97
CA ILE A 51 -19.76 -21.34 2.32
C ILE A 51 -18.97 -20.55 3.36
N SER A 52 -17.63 -20.69 3.34
CA SER A 52 -16.74 -20.02 4.30
C SER A 52 -16.54 -18.53 3.96
N ARG A 53 -16.79 -18.12 2.70
CA ARG A 53 -16.45 -16.82 2.14
C ARG A 53 -14.96 -16.51 2.13
N GLU A 54 -14.12 -17.48 2.40
CA GLU A 54 -12.68 -17.36 2.30
C GLU A 54 -12.25 -17.18 0.84
N ARG A 55 -11.17 -16.45 0.65
CA ARG A 55 -10.60 -16.16 -0.67
C ARG A 55 -9.18 -16.66 -0.75
N THR A 56 -8.86 -17.35 -1.84
CA THR A 56 -7.50 -17.76 -2.20
C THR A 56 -7.06 -16.98 -3.43
N PHE A 57 -5.87 -16.41 -3.38
CA PHE A 57 -5.31 -15.55 -4.41
C PHE A 57 -4.17 -16.26 -5.12
N PHE A 58 -4.25 -16.33 -6.45
CA PHE A 58 -3.16 -16.82 -7.31
C PHE A 58 -2.66 -15.63 -8.12
N GLN A 59 -1.51 -15.11 -7.74
CA GLN A 59 -0.96 -13.87 -8.30
C GLN A 59 0.16 -14.15 -9.29
N TYR A 60 0.08 -13.52 -10.45
CA TYR A 60 1.19 -13.34 -11.36
C TYR A 60 1.67 -11.90 -11.29
N ARG A 61 2.87 -11.68 -10.80
CA ARG A 61 3.41 -10.35 -10.52
C ARG A 61 3.75 -9.55 -11.78
N GLY A 62 4.10 -10.22 -12.90
CA GLY A 62 4.26 -9.63 -14.22
C GLY A 62 5.01 -8.30 -14.21
N ALA A 63 4.43 -7.29 -14.87
CA ALA A 63 4.99 -5.95 -14.96
C ALA A 63 5.24 -5.30 -13.60
N ASN A 64 4.35 -5.50 -12.60
CA ASN A 64 4.48 -4.91 -11.27
C ASN A 64 5.75 -5.34 -10.52
N ALA A 65 6.26 -6.56 -10.80
CA ALA A 65 7.52 -7.02 -10.23
C ALA A 65 8.72 -6.11 -10.59
N HIS A 66 8.60 -5.37 -11.68
CA HIS A 66 9.66 -4.54 -12.25
C HIS A 66 9.50 -3.04 -11.97
N PHE A 67 8.41 -2.64 -11.31
CA PHE A 67 8.17 -1.24 -11.00
C PHE A 67 9.18 -0.74 -9.95
N SER A 68 9.83 0.36 -10.26
CA SER A 68 10.83 1.02 -9.40
C SER A 68 10.85 2.52 -9.69
N GLU A 69 11.65 3.28 -8.95
CA GLU A 69 11.88 4.70 -9.25
C GLU A 69 12.47 4.95 -10.64
N ASP A 70 13.19 3.96 -11.22
CA ASP A 70 13.70 4.06 -12.59
C ASP A 70 12.60 3.90 -13.65
N SER A 71 11.36 3.61 -13.25
CA SER A 71 10.22 3.43 -14.16
C SER A 71 9.56 4.75 -14.56
N PHE A 72 9.90 5.85 -13.92
CA PHE A 72 9.36 7.20 -14.16
C PHE A 72 10.40 8.28 -13.86
N ASN A 73 10.12 9.50 -14.31
CA ASN A 73 10.93 10.65 -13.93
C ASN A 73 10.18 11.47 -12.88
N TRP A 74 10.84 11.82 -11.79
CA TRP A 74 10.26 12.65 -10.73
C TRP A 74 9.83 14.04 -11.21
N ASP A 75 10.48 14.58 -12.26
CA ASP A 75 10.13 15.86 -12.85
C ASP A 75 8.78 15.84 -13.59
N ASP A 76 8.26 14.63 -13.91
CA ASP A 76 6.95 14.44 -14.53
C ASP A 76 5.83 14.23 -13.47
N ILE A 77 6.19 14.18 -12.19
CA ILE A 77 5.25 13.98 -11.08
C ILE A 77 4.81 15.33 -10.52
N ASP A 78 3.58 15.70 -10.81
CA ASP A 78 2.91 16.88 -10.24
C ASP A 78 1.65 16.43 -9.50
N CYS A 79 1.77 16.24 -8.18
CA CYS A 79 0.67 15.81 -7.34
C CYS A 79 0.85 16.23 -5.87
N ASP A 80 -0.25 16.35 -5.15
CA ASP A 80 -0.25 16.63 -3.71
C ASP A 80 0.00 15.37 -2.88
N LEU A 81 -0.38 14.19 -3.41
CA LEU A 81 -0.31 12.93 -2.68
C LEU A 81 -0.01 11.76 -3.62
N ILE A 82 0.93 10.90 -3.21
CA ILE A 82 1.16 9.58 -3.80
C ILE A 82 0.58 8.51 -2.86
N HIS A 83 -0.30 7.66 -3.40
CA HIS A 83 -0.77 6.46 -2.73
C HIS A 83 -0.08 5.22 -3.31
N ILE A 84 0.60 4.47 -2.45
CA ILE A 84 1.19 3.18 -2.81
C ILE A 84 0.22 2.07 -2.42
N ALA A 85 -0.39 1.48 -3.43
CA ALA A 85 -1.20 0.29 -3.26
C ALA A 85 -0.27 -0.94 -3.21
N TYR A 86 -0.20 -1.55 -2.04
CA TYR A 86 0.41 -2.84 -1.71
C TYR A 86 1.94 -2.91 -1.69
N ILE A 87 2.52 -2.47 -0.59
CA ILE A 87 3.82 -2.99 -0.15
C ILE A 87 3.71 -4.52 -0.05
N LEU A 88 4.78 -5.25 -0.37
CA LEU A 88 4.89 -6.70 -0.49
C LEU A 88 4.43 -7.30 -1.83
N LEU A 89 3.94 -6.48 -2.78
CA LEU A 89 3.61 -6.91 -4.14
C LEU A 89 4.48 -6.28 -5.24
N LEU A 90 5.36 -5.34 -4.90
CA LEU A 90 6.24 -4.64 -5.83
C LEU A 90 7.68 -5.11 -5.63
N ASP A 91 8.06 -6.22 -6.28
CA ASP A 91 9.30 -6.96 -5.99
C ASP A 91 10.57 -6.11 -6.05
N GLU A 92 10.67 -5.12 -6.98
CA GLU A 92 11.82 -4.21 -7.03
C GLU A 92 11.82 -3.22 -5.86
N LEU A 93 10.67 -2.69 -5.46
CA LEU A 93 10.55 -1.77 -4.34
C LEU A 93 10.67 -2.48 -2.99
N ASP A 94 10.37 -3.78 -2.92
CA ASP A 94 10.55 -4.61 -1.73
C ASP A 94 12.03 -4.98 -1.48
N LYS A 95 12.94 -4.69 -2.41
CA LYS A 95 14.38 -4.96 -2.22
C LYS A 95 14.98 -4.06 -1.14
N GLU A 96 16.02 -4.60 -0.52
CA GLU A 96 16.81 -3.87 0.48
C GLU A 96 17.47 -2.62 -0.12
N ASP A 97 17.47 -1.55 0.65
CA ASP A 97 18.25 -0.34 0.42
C ASP A 97 19.12 -0.06 1.64
N ARG A 98 20.39 0.30 1.42
CA ARG A 98 21.37 0.46 2.52
C ARG A 98 21.09 1.67 3.40
N GLU A 99 20.50 2.71 2.86
CA GLU A 99 20.26 3.98 3.55
C GLU A 99 18.86 4.01 4.15
N TYR A 100 17.85 3.61 3.37
CA TYR A 100 16.44 3.72 3.74
C TYR A 100 15.84 2.42 4.30
N GLY A 101 16.58 1.31 4.22
CA GLY A 101 16.14 -0.02 4.62
C GLY A 101 15.45 -0.79 3.47
N THR A 102 14.58 -0.15 2.69
CA THR A 102 13.98 -0.72 1.47
C THR A 102 13.93 0.32 0.37
N LYS A 103 13.89 -0.11 -0.90
CA LYS A 103 13.68 0.81 -2.03
C LYS A 103 12.32 1.49 -1.98
N MET A 104 11.30 0.83 -1.40
CA MET A 104 10.00 1.44 -1.12
C MET A 104 10.14 2.62 -0.16
N ALA A 105 10.86 2.45 0.95
CA ALA A 105 11.13 3.53 1.90
C ALA A 105 11.87 4.70 1.24
N ARG A 106 12.82 4.41 0.33
CA ARG A 106 13.53 5.43 -0.44
C ARG A 106 12.57 6.21 -1.35
N LEU A 107 11.69 5.52 -2.08
CA LEU A 107 10.69 6.18 -2.95
C LEU A 107 9.80 7.13 -2.13
N LEU A 108 9.30 6.67 -0.98
CA LEU A 108 8.48 7.50 -0.10
C LEU A 108 9.26 8.69 0.48
N ALA A 109 10.53 8.50 0.85
CA ALA A 109 11.41 9.58 1.30
C ALA A 109 11.59 10.66 0.23
N HIS A 110 11.88 10.24 -1.01
CA HIS A 110 12.03 11.17 -2.14
C HIS A 110 10.73 11.90 -2.49
N ALA A 111 9.56 11.28 -2.32
CA ALA A 111 8.27 11.97 -2.43
C ALA A 111 8.15 13.07 -1.37
N LYS A 112 8.45 12.76 -0.10
CA LYS A 112 8.39 13.75 1.01
C LYS A 112 9.39 14.89 0.82
N GLU A 113 10.59 14.64 0.33
CA GLU A 113 11.59 15.68 0.01
C GLU A 113 11.09 16.68 -1.04
N ARG A 114 10.16 16.25 -1.90
CA ARG A 114 9.50 17.09 -2.91
C ARG A 114 8.22 17.76 -2.41
N GLY A 115 7.88 17.57 -1.13
CA GLY A 115 6.67 18.11 -0.53
C GLY A 115 5.39 17.32 -0.86
N ILE A 116 5.53 16.15 -1.47
CA ILE A 116 4.41 15.27 -1.81
C ILE A 116 4.03 14.45 -0.58
N LYS A 117 2.75 14.45 -0.22
CA LYS A 117 2.24 13.58 0.84
C LYS A 117 2.25 12.11 0.41
N THR A 118 2.44 11.22 1.36
CA THR A 118 2.54 9.79 1.11
C THR A 118 1.44 9.01 1.82
N SER A 119 0.84 8.09 1.11
CA SER A 119 -0.16 7.16 1.64
C SER A 119 0.20 5.74 1.27
N ILE A 120 0.02 4.81 2.19
CA ILE A 120 0.29 3.40 1.94
C ILE A 120 -0.89 2.50 2.33
N ASP A 121 -1.02 1.43 1.56
CA ASP A 121 -1.66 0.20 1.94
C ASP A 121 -0.66 -0.95 1.82
N VAL A 122 -0.92 -2.07 2.47
CA VAL A 122 -0.09 -3.27 2.42
C VAL A 122 -0.95 -4.48 2.10
N VAL A 123 -0.33 -5.58 1.68
CA VAL A 123 -1.07 -6.82 1.44
C VAL A 123 -0.93 -7.76 2.62
N SER A 124 -2.01 -8.41 3.02
CA SER A 124 -1.98 -9.47 4.02
C SER A 124 -1.19 -10.67 3.49
N GLU A 125 0.05 -10.83 3.94
CA GLU A 125 0.94 -11.94 3.64
C GLU A 125 1.22 -12.74 4.91
N THR A 126 1.32 -14.06 4.81
CA THR A 126 1.61 -14.93 5.96
C THR A 126 3.10 -15.08 6.28
N GLY A 127 3.97 -14.53 5.43
CA GLY A 127 5.43 -14.68 5.55
C GLY A 127 6.09 -13.79 6.60
N GLU A 128 7.35 -14.09 6.91
CA GLU A 128 8.20 -13.30 7.84
C GLU A 128 8.68 -11.97 7.24
N ARG A 129 8.46 -11.74 5.94
CA ARG A 129 8.90 -10.53 5.22
C ARG A 129 8.25 -9.25 5.77
N PHE A 130 7.06 -9.37 6.35
CA PHE A 130 6.23 -8.24 6.79
C PHE A 130 6.99 -7.34 7.77
N GLY A 131 7.51 -7.92 8.87
CA GLY A 131 8.24 -7.17 9.89
C GLY A 131 9.56 -6.54 9.41
N ARG A 132 10.08 -6.98 8.26
CA ARG A 132 11.32 -6.44 7.66
C ARG A 132 11.03 -5.34 6.64
N LEU A 133 9.97 -5.47 5.84
CA LEU A 133 9.73 -4.61 4.68
C LEU A 133 8.80 -3.43 4.98
N VAL A 134 7.83 -3.60 5.90
CA VAL A 134 6.86 -2.55 6.18
C VAL A 134 7.41 -1.45 7.11
N PRO A 135 8.07 -1.74 8.24
CA PRO A 135 8.51 -0.69 9.17
C PRO A 135 9.44 0.38 8.57
N PRO A 136 10.38 0.06 7.65
CA PRO A 136 11.17 1.10 6.99
C PRO A 136 10.32 2.10 6.20
N ALA A 137 9.25 1.65 5.53
CA ALA A 137 8.36 2.49 4.75
C ALA A 137 7.50 3.41 5.64
N LEU A 138 7.06 2.93 6.81
CA LEU A 138 6.26 3.72 7.77
C LEU A 138 6.96 5.02 8.20
N ARG A 139 8.29 5.04 8.22
CA ARG A 139 9.08 6.25 8.57
C ARG A 139 8.84 7.43 7.63
N TYR A 140 8.39 7.14 6.43
CA TYR A 140 8.19 8.12 5.36
C TYR A 140 6.72 8.17 4.91
N THR A 141 5.80 7.72 5.76
CA THR A 141 4.37 7.63 5.48
C THR A 141 3.60 8.71 6.23
N ASP A 142 2.79 9.49 5.52
CA ASP A 142 1.88 10.44 6.14
C ASP A 142 0.55 9.76 6.52
N TYR A 143 0.00 8.93 5.64
CA TYR A 143 -1.28 8.26 5.82
C TYR A 143 -1.11 6.75 5.71
N CYS A 144 -1.36 6.02 6.79
CA CYS A 144 -1.30 4.56 6.83
C CYS A 144 -2.73 4.02 7.00
N ILE A 145 -3.26 3.33 5.98
CA ILE A 145 -4.61 2.78 5.98
C ILE A 145 -4.49 1.29 5.73
N ILE A 146 -4.66 0.48 6.78
CA ILE A 146 -4.40 -0.97 6.76
C ILE A 146 -5.45 -1.72 7.55
N ASN A 147 -5.59 -3.03 7.29
CA ASN A 147 -6.49 -3.86 8.06
C ASN A 147 -5.88 -4.29 9.41
N GLU A 148 -6.69 -4.89 10.28
CA GLU A 148 -6.29 -5.30 11.63
C GLU A 148 -5.20 -6.39 11.65
N ILE A 149 -5.14 -7.24 10.61
CA ILE A 149 -4.10 -8.28 10.50
C ILE A 149 -2.76 -7.64 10.16
N GLU A 150 -2.75 -6.73 9.20
CA GLU A 150 -1.58 -5.98 8.76
C GLU A 150 -1.06 -5.07 9.88
N ALA A 151 -1.98 -4.40 10.58
CA ALA A 151 -1.67 -3.57 11.73
C ALA A 151 -1.01 -4.38 12.86
N SER A 152 -1.56 -5.57 13.17
CA SER A 152 -0.98 -6.47 14.16
C SER A 152 0.45 -6.88 13.77
N ARG A 153 0.68 -7.21 12.51
CA ARG A 153 1.99 -7.64 12.00
C ARG A 153 3.01 -6.51 11.94
N SER A 154 2.56 -5.31 11.58
CA SER A 154 3.42 -4.11 11.53
C SER A 154 3.92 -3.70 12.91
N THR A 155 3.08 -3.86 13.94
CA THR A 155 3.33 -3.35 15.28
C THR A 155 3.78 -4.41 16.28
N GLY A 156 3.53 -5.70 15.97
CA GLY A 156 3.74 -6.82 16.90
C GLY A 156 2.70 -6.89 18.02
N ILE A 157 1.64 -6.08 17.96
CA ILE A 157 0.55 -6.07 18.95
C ILE A 157 -0.66 -6.77 18.35
N GLN A 158 -1.14 -7.82 19.00
CA GLN A 158 -2.23 -8.65 18.52
C GLN A 158 -3.58 -7.92 18.61
N LEU A 159 -4.35 -7.91 17.51
CA LEU A 159 -5.68 -7.34 17.42
C LEU A 159 -6.79 -8.40 17.35
N ARG A 160 -6.46 -9.67 17.10
CA ARG A 160 -7.42 -10.79 17.11
C ARG A 160 -7.11 -11.76 18.24
N ALA A 161 -8.12 -12.13 19.02
CA ALA A 161 -8.04 -13.21 19.98
C ALA A 161 -8.10 -14.60 19.28
N GLU A 162 -7.87 -15.67 20.02
CA GLU A 162 -7.88 -17.04 19.47
C GLU A 162 -9.25 -17.44 18.87
N ASP A 163 -10.34 -16.88 19.41
CA ASP A 163 -11.71 -17.08 18.90
C ASP A 163 -12.06 -16.17 17.70
N GLY A 164 -11.11 -15.36 17.26
CA GLY A 164 -11.28 -14.42 16.14
C GLY A 164 -11.87 -13.07 16.52
N ALA A 165 -12.25 -12.84 17.78
CA ALA A 165 -12.80 -11.56 18.23
C ALA A 165 -11.77 -10.43 18.19
N LEU A 166 -12.21 -9.21 17.87
CA LEU A 166 -11.35 -8.02 17.90
C LEU A 166 -11.01 -7.63 19.35
N ILE A 167 -9.73 -7.43 19.64
CA ILE A 167 -9.25 -6.99 20.96
C ILE A 167 -9.25 -5.45 20.97
N TYR A 168 -10.41 -4.87 21.26
CA TYR A 168 -10.61 -3.41 21.22
C TYR A 168 -9.64 -2.62 22.08
N GLU A 169 -9.25 -3.13 23.24
CA GLU A 169 -8.29 -2.49 24.15
C GLU A 169 -6.89 -2.32 23.56
N ASN A 170 -6.56 -3.07 22.52
CA ASN A 170 -5.29 -2.99 21.82
C ASN A 170 -5.32 -2.04 20.62
N VAL A 171 -6.50 -1.67 20.10
CA VAL A 171 -6.62 -0.82 18.90
C VAL A 171 -5.88 0.49 19.06
N LYS A 172 -6.15 1.22 20.15
CA LYS A 172 -5.46 2.49 20.44
C LYS A 172 -3.95 2.32 20.58
N LYS A 173 -3.49 1.22 21.19
CA LYS A 173 -2.05 0.92 21.35
C LYS A 173 -1.38 0.67 19.99
N VAL A 174 -2.08 -0.05 19.10
CA VAL A 174 -1.60 -0.32 17.74
C VAL A 174 -1.50 0.97 16.93
N LEU A 175 -2.54 1.82 16.97
CA LEU A 175 -2.52 3.13 16.31
C LEU A 175 -1.36 3.99 16.83
N SER A 176 -1.19 4.10 18.15
CA SER A 176 -0.04 4.82 18.73
C SER A 176 1.30 4.23 18.28
N LYS A 177 1.39 2.91 18.17
CA LYS A 177 2.61 2.23 17.71
C LYS A 177 2.94 2.53 16.24
N LEU A 178 1.94 2.71 15.38
CA LEU A 178 2.16 3.13 14.00
C LEU A 178 2.79 4.53 13.93
N PHE A 179 2.38 5.46 14.78
CA PHE A 179 3.04 6.78 14.92
C PHE A 179 4.47 6.66 15.45
N GLU A 180 4.73 5.80 16.45
CA GLU A 180 6.09 5.53 16.90
C GLU A 180 7.00 4.94 15.82
N LEU A 181 6.42 4.21 14.85
CA LEU A 181 7.12 3.66 13.69
C LEU A 181 7.35 4.69 12.59
N GLY A 182 6.70 5.86 12.66
CA GLY A 182 6.98 7.00 11.80
C GLY A 182 5.82 7.57 10.99
N VAL A 183 4.60 7.00 11.08
CA VAL A 183 3.41 7.61 10.47
C VAL A 183 3.23 9.01 11.02
N SER A 184 2.95 10.01 10.16
CA SER A 184 3.06 11.42 10.56
C SER A 184 1.75 12.20 10.57
N GLU A 185 0.70 11.77 9.89
CA GLU A 185 -0.57 12.50 9.84
C GLU A 185 -1.75 11.67 10.35
N TRP A 186 -2.03 10.52 9.70
CA TRP A 186 -3.13 9.63 10.07
C TRP A 186 -2.75 8.16 10.00
N ALA A 187 -3.16 7.41 11.02
CA ALA A 187 -3.19 5.96 11.01
C ALA A 187 -4.64 5.49 11.10
N VAL A 188 -5.05 4.61 10.19
CA VAL A 188 -6.40 4.05 10.12
C VAL A 188 -6.32 2.54 10.06
N ILE A 189 -7.07 1.87 10.93
CA ILE A 189 -7.24 0.43 10.94
C ILE A 189 -8.69 0.13 10.58
N HIS A 190 -8.90 -0.70 9.57
CA HIS A 190 -10.23 -1.21 9.24
C HIS A 190 -10.35 -2.70 9.55
N SER A 191 -11.54 -3.10 9.97
CA SER A 191 -11.89 -4.50 10.28
C SER A 191 -13.36 -4.75 9.93
N PRO A 192 -13.84 -5.99 9.93
CA PRO A 192 -15.27 -6.28 9.77
C PRO A 192 -16.17 -5.60 10.82
N GLU A 193 -15.64 -5.29 12.00
CA GLU A 193 -16.38 -4.65 13.10
C GLU A 193 -16.45 -3.12 12.94
N GLY A 194 -15.52 -2.50 12.21
CA GLY A 194 -15.51 -1.05 12.00
C GLY A 194 -14.16 -0.49 11.58
N GLY A 195 -14.11 0.84 11.43
CA GLY A 195 -12.91 1.61 11.21
C GLY A 195 -12.47 2.36 12.47
N PHE A 196 -11.17 2.44 12.70
CA PHE A 196 -10.55 3.11 13.84
C PHE A 196 -9.44 4.01 13.33
N GLY A 197 -9.46 5.28 13.70
CA GLY A 197 -8.47 6.25 13.26
C GLY A 197 -7.83 7.02 14.41
N MET A 198 -6.58 7.41 14.20
CA MET A 198 -5.88 8.34 15.07
C MET A 198 -5.12 9.32 14.20
N ASP A 199 -5.17 10.59 14.56
CA ASP A 199 -4.35 11.62 13.95
C ASP A 199 -3.05 11.89 14.73
N LYS A 200 -2.23 12.78 14.19
CA LYS A 200 -0.95 13.17 14.79
C LYS A 200 -1.06 13.85 16.16
N ASP A 201 -2.22 14.41 16.48
CA ASP A 201 -2.48 15.09 17.75
C ASP A 201 -2.99 14.09 18.81
N GLY A 202 -3.23 12.84 18.42
CA GLY A 202 -3.68 11.74 19.26
C GLY A 202 -5.20 11.69 19.41
N ASP A 203 -5.94 12.47 18.60
CA ASP A 203 -7.38 12.39 18.52
C ASP A 203 -7.78 11.06 17.88
N TYR A 204 -8.64 10.33 18.57
CA TYR A 204 -9.01 8.95 18.26
C TYR A 204 -10.51 8.83 18.02
N ALA A 205 -10.91 8.15 16.92
CA ALA A 205 -12.28 7.85 16.54
C ALA A 205 -12.45 6.38 16.16
#